data_c0999df87b32b3d089993306175ca696
#
_entry.id   c0999df87b32b3d089993306175ca696
#
_cell.length_a   1.000
_cell.length_b   1.000
_cell.length_c   1.000
_cell.angle_alpha   90.00
_cell.angle_beta   90.00
_cell.angle_gamma   90.00
#
_symmetry.space_group_name_H-M   'P 1'
#
loop_
_entity.id
_entity.type
_entity.pdbx_description
1 polymer ?
#
loop_
_entity_poly.entity_id
_entity_poly.type
_entity_poly.pdbx_seq_one_letter_code
_entity_poly.pdbx_strand_id
1 'polypeptide(L)'
;LSFFTFQSISYVIDIYQGKYRAEKNPFRICLFVSFFPQIMQGPIGRFDKLQKTLFAGSAFNLQNVQFGIQRIFWGLFKKMVLADRAGVFVNIIFNKPDEYGGAMAIIAVLMYSIQLYADFSGGIDIVIGVAQLFGVTMDENFRQPYFSKSIGEFWRRWHITLGTWMKDYVFYPFCLSKAMNKFGKWGKKHLGDHLGKTLPICLSNLLIFFIVCLL
;
A
#
# COMPACT_ATOMS: atom_id res chain seq x y z
N LEU A 1 -10.64 -1.01 7.64
CA LEU A 1 -10.92 0.07 6.69
C LEU A 1 -10.70 -0.43 5.26
N SER A 2 -11.67 -0.15 4.37
CA SER A 2 -11.61 -0.59 2.97
C SER A 2 -10.78 0.37 2.11
N PHE A 3 -10.16 -0.11 1.04
CA PHE A 3 -9.36 0.71 0.11
C PHE A 3 -10.11 1.93 -0.42
N PHE A 4 -11.41 1.80 -0.73
CA PHE A 4 -12.24 2.92 -1.20
C PHE A 4 -12.40 4.03 -0.14
N THR A 5 -12.31 3.71 1.15
CA THR A 5 -12.34 4.70 2.22
C THR A 5 -11.11 5.61 2.17
N PHE A 6 -9.92 5.03 1.98
CA PHE A 6 -8.69 5.81 1.81
C PHE A 6 -8.73 6.72 0.58
N GLN A 7 -9.30 6.23 -0.53
CA GLN A 7 -9.48 7.02 -1.74
C GLN A 7 -10.44 8.19 -1.51
N SER A 8 -11.59 7.94 -0.89
CA SER A 8 -12.59 8.97 -0.60
C SER A 8 -12.05 10.04 0.34
N ILE A 9 -11.38 9.62 1.43
CA ILE A 9 -10.76 10.55 2.39
C ILE A 9 -9.69 11.39 1.70
N SER A 10 -8.81 10.79 0.89
CA SER A 10 -7.76 11.54 0.20
C SER A 10 -8.34 12.56 -0.77
N TYR A 11 -9.42 12.21 -1.50
CA TYR A 11 -10.11 13.12 -2.40
C TYR A 11 -10.64 14.35 -1.66
N VAL A 12 -11.35 14.17 -0.54
CA VAL A 12 -11.90 15.25 0.26
C VAL A 12 -10.79 16.14 0.83
N ILE A 13 -9.74 15.55 1.40
CA ILE A 13 -8.63 16.31 1.97
C ILE A 13 -7.88 17.10 0.89
N ASP A 14 -7.64 16.52 -0.28
CA ASP A 14 -6.90 17.17 -1.36
C ASP A 14 -7.68 18.37 -1.92
N ILE A 15 -9.02 18.28 -2.03
CA ILE A 15 -9.87 19.41 -2.39
C ILE A 15 -9.83 20.49 -1.31
N TYR A 16 -9.97 20.10 -0.04
CA TYR A 16 -9.91 21.03 1.08
C TYR A 16 -8.57 21.78 1.14
N GLN A 17 -7.47 21.10 0.81
CA GLN A 17 -6.14 21.71 0.72
C GLN A 17 -5.92 22.52 -0.57
N GLY A 18 -6.87 22.53 -1.50
CA GLY A 18 -6.77 23.28 -2.75
C GLY A 18 -5.81 22.70 -3.78
N LYS A 19 -5.45 21.41 -3.66
CA LYS A 19 -4.54 20.75 -4.62
C LYS A 19 -5.12 20.68 -6.03
N TYR A 20 -6.43 20.47 -6.13
CA TYR A 20 -7.19 20.49 -7.38
C TYR A 20 -8.65 20.91 -7.13
N ARG A 21 -9.35 21.26 -8.20
CA ARG A 21 -10.77 21.64 -8.13
C ARG A 21 -11.63 20.38 -7.97
N ALA A 22 -12.74 20.53 -7.21
CA ALA A 22 -13.71 19.46 -7.06
C ALA A 22 -14.31 19.07 -8.43
N GLU A 23 -14.41 17.77 -8.68
CA GLU A 23 -15.15 17.25 -9.83
C GLU A 23 -16.64 17.56 -9.68
N LYS A 24 -17.22 18.15 -10.72
CA LYS A 24 -18.64 18.55 -10.70
C LYS A 24 -19.60 17.41 -11.05
N ASN A 25 -19.09 16.39 -11.75
CA ASN A 25 -19.88 15.25 -12.17
C ASN A 25 -19.88 14.17 -11.09
N PRO A 26 -21.00 13.92 -10.38
CA PRO A 26 -21.06 12.91 -9.33
C PRO A 26 -20.79 11.49 -9.85
N PHE A 27 -21.17 11.18 -11.11
CA PHE A 27 -20.92 9.87 -11.69
C PHE A 27 -19.42 9.57 -11.87
N ARG A 28 -18.60 10.59 -12.14
CA ARG A 28 -17.14 10.42 -12.20
C ARG A 28 -16.55 10.15 -10.81
N ILE A 29 -17.07 10.81 -9.78
CA ILE A 29 -16.65 10.54 -8.39
C ILE A 29 -17.06 9.12 -7.99
N CYS A 30 -18.30 8.72 -8.29
CA CYS A 30 -18.77 7.36 -8.05
C CYS A 30 -17.88 6.34 -8.78
N LEU A 31 -17.59 6.56 -10.06
CA LEU A 31 -16.71 5.66 -10.83
C LEU A 31 -15.30 5.59 -10.22
N PHE A 32 -14.72 6.71 -9.78
CA PHE A 32 -13.42 6.74 -9.13
C PHE A 32 -13.39 5.91 -7.84
N VAL A 33 -14.41 6.03 -7.01
CA VAL A 33 -14.47 5.33 -5.72
C VAL A 33 -14.85 3.86 -5.91
N SER A 34 -15.76 3.56 -6.85
CA SER A 34 -16.31 2.22 -7.09
C SER A 34 -15.64 1.48 -8.25
N PHE A 35 -14.49 1.93 -8.73
CA PHE A 35 -13.79 1.26 -9.83
C PHE A 35 -13.47 -0.20 -9.46
N PHE A 36 -14.20 -1.12 -10.07
CA PHE A 36 -14.33 -2.50 -9.60
C PHE A 36 -13.02 -3.26 -9.39
N PRO A 37 -11.94 -3.06 -10.18
CA PRO A 37 -10.71 -3.81 -9.94
C PRO A 37 -10.08 -3.53 -8.57
N GLN A 38 -10.25 -2.32 -8.03
CA GLN A 38 -9.59 -1.88 -6.79
C GLN A 38 -10.49 -1.86 -5.55
N ILE A 39 -11.80 -2.17 -5.67
CA ILE A 39 -12.74 -2.12 -4.52
C ILE A 39 -12.35 -3.10 -3.42
N MET A 40 -12.04 -4.35 -3.81
CA MET A 40 -11.74 -5.42 -2.85
C MET A 40 -10.29 -5.37 -2.38
N GLN A 41 -9.37 -5.20 -3.30
CA GLN A 41 -7.93 -5.18 -3.07
C GLN A 41 -7.26 -4.44 -4.23
N GLY A 42 -6.40 -3.48 -3.96
CA GLY A 42 -5.74 -2.76 -5.06
C GLY A 42 -4.80 -1.66 -4.56
N PRO A 43 -4.05 -1.04 -5.46
CA PRO A 43 -3.33 0.18 -5.14
C PRO A 43 -4.31 1.28 -4.71
N ILE A 44 -3.98 2.04 -3.67
CA ILE A 44 -4.79 3.19 -3.24
C ILE A 44 -4.63 4.30 -4.29
N GLY A 45 -5.60 4.39 -5.20
CA GLY A 45 -5.57 5.35 -6.30
C GLY A 45 -5.73 6.79 -5.81
N ARG A 46 -4.89 7.70 -6.33
CA ARG A 46 -5.05 9.13 -6.14
C ARG A 46 -5.91 9.70 -7.26
N PHE A 47 -6.85 10.59 -6.93
CA PHE A 47 -7.77 11.14 -7.92
C PHE A 47 -7.05 11.87 -9.06
N ASP A 48 -6.06 12.70 -8.74
CA ASP A 48 -5.26 13.48 -9.70
C ASP A 48 -4.50 12.63 -10.72
N LYS A 49 -4.13 11.41 -10.34
CA LYS A 49 -3.45 10.44 -11.21
C LYS A 49 -4.44 9.57 -11.98
N LEU A 50 -5.35 8.92 -11.26
CA LEU A 50 -6.24 7.91 -11.82
C LEU A 50 -7.24 8.52 -12.82
N GLN A 51 -7.74 9.73 -12.55
CA GLN A 51 -8.68 10.43 -13.45
C GLN A 51 -8.15 10.55 -14.89
N LYS A 52 -6.83 10.67 -15.07
CA LYS A 52 -6.20 10.89 -16.38
C LYS A 52 -6.43 9.73 -17.36
N THR A 53 -6.47 8.51 -16.85
CA THR A 53 -6.70 7.31 -17.64
C THR A 53 -8.12 6.77 -17.47
N LEU A 54 -8.70 6.88 -16.27
CA LEU A 54 -10.05 6.40 -15.97
C LEU A 54 -11.15 7.13 -16.77
N PHE A 55 -10.99 8.45 -16.97
CA PHE A 55 -12.00 9.27 -17.65
C PHE A 55 -11.64 9.60 -19.10
N ALA A 56 -10.44 9.23 -19.56
CA ALA A 56 -9.99 9.52 -20.91
C ALA A 56 -10.78 8.74 -21.98
N GLY A 57 -11.34 7.57 -21.60
CA GLY A 57 -11.87 6.60 -22.54
C GLY A 57 -10.72 6.03 -23.39
N SER A 58 -10.52 4.73 -23.34
CA SER A 58 -9.45 4.08 -24.12
C SER A 58 -10.04 3.35 -25.31
N ALA A 59 -9.56 3.64 -26.52
CA ALA A 59 -9.79 2.78 -27.68
C ALA A 59 -9.19 1.38 -27.42
N PHE A 60 -9.76 0.35 -28.00
CA PHE A 60 -9.23 -1.00 -27.91
C PHE A 60 -7.76 -1.03 -28.37
N ASN A 61 -6.90 -1.54 -27.51
CA ASN A 61 -5.47 -1.68 -27.77
C ASN A 61 -5.01 -3.09 -27.46
N LEU A 62 -4.64 -3.85 -28.48
CA LEU A 62 -4.20 -5.23 -28.36
C LEU A 62 -2.99 -5.38 -27.45
N GLN A 63 -2.08 -4.41 -27.44
CA GLN A 63 -0.89 -4.42 -26.56
C GLN A 63 -1.28 -4.33 -25.08
N ASN A 64 -2.25 -3.46 -24.75
CA ASN A 64 -2.78 -3.38 -23.38
C ASN A 64 -3.46 -4.69 -22.96
N VAL A 65 -4.19 -5.32 -23.88
CA VAL A 65 -4.81 -6.63 -23.61
C VAL A 65 -3.76 -7.69 -23.37
N GLN A 66 -2.73 -7.77 -24.21
CA GLN A 66 -1.66 -8.75 -24.07
C GLN A 66 -0.91 -8.60 -22.74
N PHE A 67 -0.46 -7.39 -22.40
CA PHE A 67 0.26 -7.14 -21.15
C PHE A 67 -0.65 -7.30 -19.91
N GLY A 68 -1.91 -6.87 -20.01
CA GLY A 68 -2.89 -7.06 -18.95
C GLY A 68 -3.12 -8.53 -18.63
N ILE A 69 -3.32 -9.36 -19.65
CA ILE A 69 -3.47 -10.81 -19.51
C ILE A 69 -2.20 -11.46 -18.94
N GLN A 70 -1.03 -11.12 -19.46
CA GLN A 70 0.24 -11.63 -18.93
C GLN A 70 0.38 -11.29 -17.43
N ARG A 71 0.02 -10.07 -17.04
CA ARG A 71 0.10 -9.65 -15.64
C ARG A 71 -0.91 -10.38 -14.76
N ILE A 72 -2.14 -10.62 -15.23
CA ILE A 72 -3.13 -11.42 -14.52
C ILE A 72 -2.61 -12.84 -14.30
N PHE A 73 -2.08 -13.51 -15.32
CA PHE A 73 -1.51 -14.84 -15.17
C PHE A 73 -0.31 -14.88 -14.22
N TRP A 74 0.54 -13.85 -14.23
CA TRP A 74 1.63 -13.72 -13.27
C TRP A 74 1.12 -13.58 -11.83
N GLY A 75 0.07 -12.80 -11.62
CA GLY A 75 -0.61 -12.66 -10.33
C GLY A 75 -1.22 -13.98 -9.85
N LEU A 76 -1.93 -14.68 -10.74
CA LEU A 76 -2.49 -16.02 -10.45
C LEU A 76 -1.41 -17.04 -10.11
N PHE A 77 -0.30 -17.03 -10.84
CA PHE A 77 0.85 -17.89 -10.54
C PHE A 77 1.38 -17.64 -9.12
N LYS A 78 1.59 -16.38 -8.76
CA LYS A 78 2.03 -16.03 -7.40
C LYS A 78 1.02 -16.47 -6.33
N LYS A 79 -0.26 -16.27 -6.57
CA LYS A 79 -1.33 -16.65 -5.63
C LYS A 79 -1.45 -18.16 -5.50
N MET A 80 -1.70 -18.87 -6.59
CA MET A 80 -2.07 -20.28 -6.58
C MET A 80 -0.88 -21.23 -6.42
N VAL A 81 0.27 -20.88 -7.03
CA VAL A 81 1.43 -21.79 -7.05
C VAL A 81 2.39 -21.47 -5.89
N LEU A 82 2.62 -20.22 -5.57
CA LEU A 82 3.55 -19.86 -4.49
C LEU A 82 2.83 -19.70 -3.15
N ALA A 83 1.83 -18.78 -3.05
CA ALA A 83 1.22 -18.44 -1.78
C ALA A 83 0.40 -19.59 -1.19
N ASP A 84 -0.51 -20.18 -1.96
CA ASP A 84 -1.40 -21.22 -1.46
C ASP A 84 -0.61 -22.50 -1.09
N ARG A 85 0.46 -22.84 -1.83
CA ARG A 85 1.31 -23.99 -1.51
C ARG A 85 2.18 -23.75 -0.28
N ALA A 86 2.79 -22.55 -0.17
CA ALA A 86 3.52 -22.18 1.03
C ALA A 86 2.59 -22.15 2.26
N GLY A 87 1.35 -21.68 2.10
CA GLY A 87 0.34 -21.63 3.15
C GLY A 87 -0.01 -22.99 3.74
N VAL A 88 -0.12 -24.03 2.92
CA VAL A 88 -0.36 -25.40 3.42
C VAL A 88 0.78 -25.84 4.34
N PHE A 89 2.03 -25.64 3.94
CA PHE A 89 3.19 -25.99 4.75
C PHE A 89 3.26 -25.18 6.06
N VAL A 90 3.06 -23.88 5.98
CA VAL A 90 3.06 -22.99 7.14
C VAL A 90 1.99 -23.38 8.15
N ASN A 91 0.76 -23.64 7.69
CA ASN A 91 -0.35 -24.01 8.55
C ASN A 91 -0.12 -25.35 9.27
N ILE A 92 0.51 -26.32 8.63
CA ILE A 92 0.85 -27.62 9.26
C ILE A 92 1.76 -27.38 10.48
N ILE A 93 2.80 -26.56 10.32
CA ILE A 93 3.79 -26.34 11.39
C ILE A 93 3.25 -25.42 12.48
N PHE A 94 2.58 -24.32 12.11
CA PHE A 94 2.08 -23.35 13.10
C PHE A 94 0.90 -23.88 13.92
N ASN A 95 0.12 -24.82 13.39
CA ASN A 95 -0.98 -25.43 14.15
C ASN A 95 -0.51 -26.50 15.14
N LYS A 96 0.74 -26.97 15.02
CA LYS A 96 1.31 -28.02 15.88
C LYS A 96 2.74 -27.71 16.30
N PRO A 97 2.96 -26.61 17.02
CA PRO A 97 4.30 -26.12 17.36
C PRO A 97 5.09 -27.12 18.21
N ASP A 98 4.39 -27.93 19.04
CA ASP A 98 5.02 -28.91 19.93
C ASP A 98 5.53 -30.16 19.18
N GLU A 99 5.01 -30.45 18.00
CA GLU A 99 5.44 -31.60 17.17
C GLU A 99 6.70 -31.29 16.34
N TYR A 100 7.02 -30.01 16.12
CA TYR A 100 8.09 -29.57 15.24
C TYR A 100 9.21 -28.85 16.01
N GLY A 101 10.45 -29.23 15.75
CA GLY A 101 11.60 -28.59 16.38
C GLY A 101 11.88 -27.18 15.84
N GLY A 102 12.72 -26.41 16.55
CA GLY A 102 13.03 -25.01 16.24
C GLY A 102 13.52 -24.76 14.80
N ALA A 103 14.24 -25.69 14.18
CA ALA A 103 14.65 -25.58 12.79
C ALA A 103 13.45 -25.50 11.82
N MET A 104 12.44 -26.33 12.05
CA MET A 104 11.22 -26.29 11.23
C MET A 104 10.43 -25.01 11.44
N ALA A 105 10.42 -24.46 12.66
CA ALA A 105 9.80 -23.17 12.94
C ALA A 105 10.47 -22.03 12.14
N ILE A 106 11.81 -22.01 12.05
CA ILE A 106 12.54 -21.02 11.24
C ILE A 106 12.16 -21.15 9.75
N ILE A 107 12.12 -22.38 9.22
CA ILE A 107 11.71 -22.62 7.82
C ILE A 107 10.27 -22.15 7.61
N ALA A 108 9.36 -22.42 8.55
CA ALA A 108 7.97 -21.99 8.46
C ALA A 108 7.83 -20.45 8.45
N VAL A 109 8.61 -19.72 9.25
CA VAL A 109 8.64 -18.25 9.23
C VAL A 109 9.13 -17.71 7.88
N LEU A 110 10.16 -18.30 7.30
CA LEU A 110 10.63 -17.93 5.96
C LEU A 110 9.57 -18.23 4.88
N MET A 111 8.94 -19.39 4.94
CA MET A 111 7.84 -19.74 4.02
C MET A 111 6.63 -18.82 4.20
N TYR A 112 6.30 -18.43 5.43
CA TYR A 112 5.25 -17.46 5.71
C TYR A 112 5.56 -16.08 5.10
N SER A 113 6.82 -15.65 5.14
CA SER A 113 7.24 -14.40 4.49
C SER A 113 7.03 -14.46 2.97
N ILE A 114 7.38 -15.58 2.34
CA ILE A 114 7.14 -15.81 0.90
C ILE A 114 5.65 -15.85 0.60
N GLN A 115 4.88 -16.59 1.41
CA GLN A 115 3.41 -16.67 1.30
C GLN A 115 2.77 -15.29 1.33
N LEU A 116 3.07 -14.49 2.35
CA LEU A 116 2.50 -13.15 2.54
C LEU A 116 2.80 -12.23 1.34
N TYR A 117 4.03 -12.26 0.87
CA TYR A 117 4.42 -11.46 -0.30
C TYR A 117 3.74 -11.94 -1.58
N ALA A 118 3.74 -13.24 -1.84
CA ALA A 118 3.19 -13.81 -3.07
C ALA A 118 1.67 -13.64 -3.11
N ASP A 119 0.98 -13.80 -1.98
CA ASP A 119 -0.46 -13.64 -1.86
C ASP A 119 -0.88 -12.19 -2.15
N PHE A 120 -0.29 -11.26 -1.41
CA PHE A 120 -0.67 -9.85 -1.54
C PHE A 120 -0.22 -9.26 -2.87
N SER A 121 1.03 -9.45 -3.28
CA SER A 121 1.52 -8.94 -4.56
C SER A 121 0.84 -9.62 -5.77
N GLY A 122 0.44 -10.89 -5.63
CA GLY A 122 -0.32 -11.61 -6.64
C GLY A 122 -1.69 -10.99 -6.88
N GLY A 123 -2.45 -10.72 -5.80
CA GLY A 123 -3.72 -10.03 -5.89
C GLY A 123 -3.61 -8.63 -6.50
N ILE A 124 -2.57 -7.87 -6.13
CA ILE A 124 -2.30 -6.55 -6.72
C ILE A 124 -2.00 -6.65 -8.23
N ASP A 125 -1.21 -7.64 -8.66
CA ASP A 125 -0.93 -7.81 -10.09
C ASP A 125 -2.16 -8.18 -10.90
N ILE A 126 -3.06 -8.99 -10.35
CA ILE A 126 -4.35 -9.29 -11.00
C ILE A 126 -5.15 -7.99 -11.18
N VAL A 127 -5.27 -7.19 -10.14
CA VAL A 127 -6.02 -5.92 -10.16
C VAL A 127 -5.45 -4.95 -11.19
N ILE A 128 -4.12 -4.75 -11.18
CA ILE A 128 -3.45 -3.85 -12.16
C ILE A 128 -3.60 -4.41 -13.56
N GLY A 129 -3.46 -5.72 -13.76
CA GLY A 129 -3.66 -6.36 -15.06
C GLY A 129 -5.08 -6.17 -15.59
N VAL A 130 -6.10 -6.35 -14.74
CA VAL A 130 -7.50 -6.10 -15.11
C VAL A 130 -7.72 -4.62 -15.46
N ALA A 131 -7.20 -3.69 -14.66
CA ALA A 131 -7.29 -2.26 -14.98
C ALA A 131 -6.65 -1.91 -16.33
N GLN A 132 -5.52 -2.55 -16.64
CA GLN A 132 -4.80 -2.36 -17.90
C GLN A 132 -5.61 -2.85 -19.12
N LEU A 133 -6.45 -3.89 -18.99
CA LEU A 133 -7.36 -4.30 -20.08
C LEU A 133 -8.30 -3.16 -20.49
N PHE A 134 -8.69 -2.31 -19.53
CA PHE A 134 -9.52 -1.13 -19.78
C PHE A 134 -8.71 0.13 -20.11
N GLY A 135 -7.38 0.02 -20.30
CA GLY A 135 -6.50 1.14 -20.55
C GLY A 135 -6.28 2.06 -19.34
N VAL A 136 -6.65 1.60 -18.14
CA VAL A 136 -6.46 2.35 -16.90
C VAL A 136 -5.12 2.00 -16.27
N THR A 137 -4.29 3.02 -16.04
CA THR A 137 -2.97 2.86 -15.41
C THR A 137 -3.08 3.03 -13.90
N MET A 138 -2.61 2.06 -13.15
CA MET A 138 -2.55 2.07 -11.70
C MET A 138 -1.10 2.11 -11.18
N ASP A 139 -0.90 2.68 -10.00
CA ASP A 139 0.41 2.73 -9.34
C ASP A 139 0.86 1.33 -8.90
N GLU A 140 2.18 1.06 -8.97
CA GLU A 140 2.77 -0.16 -8.43
C GLU A 140 2.75 -0.18 -6.90
N ASN A 141 2.47 -1.34 -6.32
CA ASN A 141 2.40 -1.49 -4.86
C ASN A 141 3.60 -2.25 -4.26
N PHE A 142 4.33 -3.00 -5.08
CA PHE A 142 5.50 -3.76 -4.68
C PHE A 142 6.65 -3.61 -5.67
N ARG A 143 7.88 -3.44 -5.15
CA ARG A 143 9.12 -3.36 -5.94
C ARG A 143 10.23 -4.16 -5.28
N GLN A 144 10.15 -5.50 -5.36
CA GLN A 144 11.15 -6.43 -4.81
C GLN A 144 11.58 -6.08 -3.37
N PRO A 145 10.64 -6.04 -2.38
CA PRO A 145 10.91 -5.52 -1.04
C PRO A 145 11.97 -6.31 -0.28
N TYR A 146 12.09 -7.62 -0.49
CA TYR A 146 13.07 -8.45 0.21
C TYR A 146 14.53 -8.25 -0.24
N PHE A 147 14.75 -7.53 -1.34
CA PHE A 147 16.09 -7.12 -1.78
C PHE A 147 16.49 -5.72 -1.28
N SER A 148 15.81 -5.23 -0.25
CA SER A 148 16.11 -3.93 0.36
C SER A 148 17.36 -3.99 1.23
N LYS A 149 18.18 -2.94 1.17
CA LYS A 149 19.43 -2.82 1.96
C LYS A 149 19.20 -2.20 3.35
N SER A 150 18.00 -1.71 3.62
CA SER A 150 17.61 -1.12 4.91
C SER A 150 16.10 -1.25 5.15
N ILE A 151 15.70 -1.17 6.44
CA ILE A 151 14.27 -1.17 6.82
C ILE A 151 13.52 -0.01 6.17
N GLY A 152 14.13 1.16 6.09
CA GLY A 152 13.54 2.32 5.43
C GLY A 152 13.33 2.10 3.92
N GLU A 153 14.23 1.37 3.26
CA GLU A 153 14.07 0.97 1.86
C GLU A 153 13.00 -0.09 1.69
N PHE A 154 12.91 -1.06 2.61
CA PHE A 154 11.86 -2.06 2.63
C PHE A 154 10.47 -1.40 2.59
N TRP A 155 10.17 -0.46 3.47
CA TRP A 155 8.89 0.23 3.51
C TRP A 155 8.62 1.14 2.29
N ARG A 156 9.63 1.55 1.54
CA ARG A 156 9.47 2.23 0.26
C ARG A 156 9.17 1.29 -0.91
N ARG A 157 9.36 -0.03 -0.71
CA ARG A 157 9.15 -1.07 -1.72
C ARG A 157 7.96 -1.99 -1.40
N TRP A 158 7.50 -1.99 -0.15
CA TRP A 158 6.38 -2.77 0.37
C TRP A 158 5.15 -1.88 0.51
N HIS A 159 4.02 -2.31 -0.08
CA HIS A 159 2.72 -1.62 0.01
C HIS A 159 2.85 -0.10 -0.22
N ILE A 160 3.47 0.26 -1.35
CA ILE A 160 3.92 1.63 -1.67
C ILE A 160 2.79 2.65 -1.58
N THR A 161 1.59 2.30 -2.07
CA THR A 161 0.46 3.24 -2.09
C THR A 161 -0.07 3.53 -0.70
N LEU A 162 -0.12 2.54 0.21
CA LEU A 162 -0.45 2.77 1.62
C LEU A 162 0.63 3.60 2.31
N GLY A 163 1.91 3.26 2.11
CA GLY A 163 3.02 4.00 2.69
C GLY A 163 3.03 5.47 2.29
N THR A 164 2.80 5.77 1.01
CA THR A 164 2.68 7.16 0.52
C THR A 164 1.43 7.84 1.06
N TRP A 165 0.30 7.14 1.14
CA TRP A 165 -0.92 7.67 1.73
C TRP A 165 -0.73 8.07 3.20
N MET A 166 -0.18 7.16 4.01
CA MET A 166 0.10 7.43 5.42
C MET A 166 1.08 8.59 5.61
N LYS A 167 2.08 8.68 4.74
CA LYS A 167 3.04 9.78 4.77
C LYS A 167 2.38 11.14 4.50
N ASP A 168 1.52 11.22 3.48
CA ASP A 168 0.93 12.48 3.04
C ASP A 168 -0.19 12.97 3.94
N TYR A 169 -1.03 12.06 4.47
CA TYR A 169 -2.24 12.42 5.21
C TYR A 169 -2.16 12.22 6.72
N VAL A 170 -1.16 11.48 7.20
CA VAL A 170 -0.97 11.26 8.65
C VAL A 170 0.36 11.84 9.10
N PHE A 171 1.48 11.38 8.52
CA PHE A 171 2.81 11.76 8.98
C PHE A 171 3.06 13.26 8.88
N TYR A 172 2.96 13.85 7.70
CA TYR A 172 3.25 15.27 7.51
C TYR A 172 2.32 16.19 8.30
N PRO A 173 0.99 16.02 8.27
CA PRO A 173 0.10 16.86 9.07
C PRO A 173 0.39 16.77 10.56
N PHE A 174 0.69 15.59 11.09
CA PHE A 174 1.01 15.40 12.51
C PHE A 174 2.39 15.96 12.86
N CYS A 175 3.43 15.56 12.12
CA CYS A 175 4.81 15.97 12.36
C CYS A 175 4.99 17.50 12.28
N LEU A 176 4.29 18.16 11.35
CA LEU A 176 4.35 19.61 11.15
C LEU A 176 3.33 20.39 11.98
N SER A 177 2.55 19.73 12.82
CA SER A 177 1.58 20.37 13.68
C SER A 177 2.22 21.34 14.68
N LYS A 178 1.43 22.35 15.12
CA LYS A 178 1.89 23.30 16.15
C LYS A 178 2.35 22.59 17.45
N ALA A 179 1.69 21.49 17.81
CA ALA A 179 2.03 20.70 18.99
C ALA A 179 3.40 20.03 18.84
N MET A 180 3.65 19.35 17.70
CA MET A 180 4.94 18.70 17.44
C MET A 180 6.09 19.71 17.28
N ASN A 181 5.83 20.86 16.68
CA ASN A 181 6.81 21.94 16.61
C ASN A 181 7.18 22.49 18.01
N LYS A 182 6.20 22.65 18.92
CA LYS A 182 6.46 23.03 20.31
C LYS A 182 7.25 21.95 21.04
N PHE A 183 6.88 20.69 20.86
CA PHE A 183 7.57 19.54 21.44
C PHE A 183 9.02 19.43 20.94
N GLY A 184 9.27 19.63 19.66
CA GLY A 184 10.61 19.68 19.09
C GLY A 184 11.47 20.82 19.67
N LYS A 185 10.90 22.02 19.86
CA LYS A 185 11.59 23.15 20.52
C LYS A 185 11.90 22.85 21.99
N TRP A 186 10.99 22.22 22.72
CA TRP A 186 11.22 21.76 24.09
C TRP A 186 12.34 20.72 24.15
N GLY A 187 12.29 19.74 23.25
CA GLY A 187 13.34 18.70 23.14
C GLY A 187 14.72 19.28 22.85
N LYS A 188 14.81 20.29 21.96
CA LYS A 188 16.08 20.99 21.70
C LYS A 188 16.64 21.68 22.94
N LYS A 189 15.78 22.31 23.74
CA LYS A 189 16.18 23.04 24.95
C LYS A 189 16.70 22.11 26.06
N HIS A 190 16.10 20.93 26.23
CA HIS A 190 16.35 20.02 27.37
C HIS A 190 17.20 18.79 27.04
N LEU A 191 17.15 18.31 25.78
CA LEU A 191 17.77 17.05 25.37
C LEU A 191 18.79 17.21 24.23
N GLY A 192 19.02 18.45 23.79
CA GLY A 192 19.96 18.77 22.72
C GLY A 192 19.35 18.83 21.33
N ASP A 193 20.07 19.41 20.38
CA ASP A 193 19.56 19.75 19.04
C ASP A 193 19.18 18.50 18.22
N HIS A 194 19.95 17.43 18.34
CA HIS A 194 19.72 16.18 17.63
C HIS A 194 18.39 15.52 18.08
N LEU A 195 18.19 15.34 19.39
CA LEU A 195 16.98 14.72 19.93
C LEU A 195 15.74 15.60 19.69
N GLY A 196 15.86 16.91 19.82
CA GLY A 196 14.76 17.83 19.54
C GLY A 196 14.25 17.78 18.10
N LYS A 197 15.10 17.44 17.12
CA LYS A 197 14.71 17.22 15.73
C LYS A 197 14.12 15.83 15.49
N THR A 198 14.67 14.82 16.16
CA THR A 198 14.35 13.41 15.91
C THR A 198 13.07 12.96 16.61
N LEU A 199 12.79 13.44 17.83
CA LEU A 199 11.63 13.03 18.62
C LEU A 199 10.28 13.22 17.92
N PRO A 200 9.97 14.40 17.30
CA PRO A 200 8.73 14.55 16.55
C PRO A 200 8.59 13.56 15.41
N ILE A 201 9.69 13.25 14.71
CA ILE A 201 9.73 12.28 13.60
C ILE A 201 9.46 10.87 14.12
N CYS A 202 10.10 10.48 15.23
CA CYS A 202 9.89 9.16 15.85
C CYS A 202 8.45 8.98 16.30
N LEU A 203 7.86 9.98 16.98
CA LEU A 203 6.45 9.92 17.39
C LEU A 203 5.49 9.83 16.22
N SER A 204 5.78 10.56 15.13
CA SER A 204 4.96 10.50 13.92
C SER A 204 5.04 9.11 13.26
N ASN A 205 6.21 8.49 13.24
CA ASN A 205 6.37 7.12 12.74
C ASN A 205 5.65 6.11 13.64
N LEU A 206 5.77 6.21 14.97
CA LEU A 206 5.04 5.35 15.91
C LEU A 206 3.53 5.46 15.72
N LEU A 207 3.01 6.66 15.51
CA LEU A 207 1.60 6.87 15.22
C LEU A 207 1.17 6.14 13.94
N ILE A 208 1.97 6.21 12.86
CA ILE A 208 1.68 5.48 11.61
C ILE A 208 1.63 3.98 11.86
N PHE A 209 2.66 3.41 12.51
CA PHE A 209 2.69 1.98 12.80
C PHE A 209 1.50 1.55 13.66
N PHE A 210 1.14 2.34 14.67
CA PHE A 210 -0.04 2.07 15.49
C PHE A 210 -1.32 2.06 14.67
N ILE A 211 -1.53 3.04 13.78
CA ILE A 211 -2.70 3.07 12.90
C ILE A 211 -2.71 1.87 11.94
N VAL A 212 -1.57 1.54 11.34
CA VAL A 212 -1.46 0.41 10.40
C VAL A 212 -1.72 -0.93 11.11
N CYS A 213 -1.34 -1.08 12.38
CA CYS A 213 -1.65 -2.29 13.16
C CYS A 213 -3.14 -2.41 13.53
N LEU A 214 -3.90 -1.32 13.52
CA LEU A 214 -5.35 -1.31 13.79
C LEU A 214 -6.20 -1.51 12.53
N LEU A 215 -5.60 -1.46 11.35
CA LEU A 215 -6.27 -1.62 10.04
C LEU A 215 -6.34 -3.07 9.60
#